data_dc1a20cdad55e15e9c4f7b2101bad43c
#
_entry.id   dc1a20cdad55e15e9c4f7b2101bad43c
#
_cell.length_a   1.000
_cell.length_b   1.000
_cell.length_c   1.000
_cell.angle_alpha   90.00
_cell.angle_beta   90.00
_cell.angle_gamma   90.00
#
_symmetry.space_group_name_H-M   'P 1'
#
loop_
_entity.id
_entity.type
_entity.pdbx_description
1 polymer ?
#
loop_
_entity_poly.entity_id
_entity_poly.type
_entity_poly.pdbx_seq_one_letter_code
_entity_poly.pdbx_strand_id
1 'polypeptide(L)'
;MVNYVIYSIGGIIGNAQNVNVDLSNSDEEINLQRYCFTNKSFDTIESIKLAYSLIDLAEHSITIPLISISFLAPIYSLLKKEGILADFVLYVQGMTGVRKSSLTAVFLSLFGKFDRDSFPSTFRDTLNVIEQKSFILKDTLNVVDDFKPEQNMKNEIAILEGILAMYGDRVGRGRMNKDGQTRKVLIQQEDFA
;
A
#
# COMPACT_ATOMS: atom_id res chain seq x y z
N MET A 1 -4.25 -10.82 -25.51
CA MET A 1 -5.09 -10.81 -24.30
C MET A 1 -4.12 -10.60 -23.14
N VAL A 2 -4.16 -9.45 -22.51
CA VAL A 2 -3.24 -9.15 -21.41
C VAL A 2 -3.72 -9.92 -20.18
N ASN A 3 -2.92 -10.89 -19.72
CA ASN A 3 -3.22 -11.63 -18.51
C ASN A 3 -2.83 -10.75 -17.32
N TYR A 4 -3.82 -10.13 -16.71
CA TYR A 4 -3.64 -9.37 -15.48
C TYR A 4 -3.75 -10.29 -14.28
N VAL A 5 -2.83 -10.15 -13.34
CA VAL A 5 -2.79 -11.01 -12.17
C VAL A 5 -2.47 -10.18 -10.93
N ILE A 6 -3.32 -10.29 -9.92
CA ILE A 6 -3.09 -9.72 -8.59
C ILE A 6 -2.71 -10.88 -7.67
N TYR A 7 -1.61 -10.71 -6.96
CA TYR A 7 -1.09 -11.70 -6.02
C TYR A 7 -1.34 -11.24 -4.58
N SER A 8 -1.71 -12.20 -3.73
CA SER A 8 -1.79 -12.01 -2.29
C SER A 8 -1.58 -13.35 -1.58
N ILE A 9 -1.30 -13.34 -0.29
CA ILE A 9 -1.31 -14.58 0.50
C ILE A 9 -2.70 -15.21 0.40
N GLY A 10 -2.74 -16.50 0.07
CA GLY A 10 -3.97 -17.28 -0.05
C GLY A 10 -4.67 -17.23 -1.40
N GLY A 11 -4.15 -16.50 -2.40
CA GLY A 11 -4.75 -16.56 -3.72
C GLY A 11 -4.16 -15.66 -4.79
N ILE A 12 -4.66 -15.89 -5.98
CA ILE A 12 -4.33 -15.17 -7.21
C ILE A 12 -5.65 -14.78 -7.88
N ILE A 13 -5.78 -13.52 -8.26
CA ILE A 13 -6.88 -13.06 -9.12
C ILE A 13 -6.31 -12.92 -10.52
N GLY A 14 -6.82 -13.69 -11.47
CA GLY A 14 -6.37 -13.70 -12.86
C GLY A 14 -5.90 -15.08 -13.31
N ASN A 15 -5.30 -15.14 -14.49
CA ASN A 15 -4.88 -16.40 -15.11
C ASN A 15 -3.36 -16.56 -15.01
N ALA A 16 -2.85 -16.90 -13.83
CA ALA A 16 -1.47 -17.32 -13.65
C ALA A 16 -1.41 -18.75 -13.11
N GLN A 17 -0.51 -19.55 -13.68
CA GLN A 17 -0.26 -20.91 -13.23
C GLN A 17 1.12 -20.96 -12.54
N ASN A 18 1.22 -21.78 -11.48
CA ASN A 18 2.48 -22.05 -10.78
C ASN A 18 3.13 -20.83 -10.09
N VAL A 19 2.32 -19.88 -9.61
CA VAL A 19 2.81 -18.75 -8.82
C VAL A 19 2.50 -19.03 -7.36
N ASN A 20 3.54 -19.02 -6.54
CA ASN A 20 3.42 -19.03 -5.07
C ASN A 20 3.77 -17.63 -4.57
N VAL A 21 2.84 -17.01 -3.85
CA VAL A 21 3.08 -15.71 -3.22
C VAL A 21 3.49 -15.94 -1.78
N ASP A 22 4.75 -15.71 -1.50
CA ASP A 22 5.30 -15.76 -0.16
C ASP A 22 5.59 -14.34 0.32
N LEU A 23 4.76 -13.84 1.24
CA LEU A 23 4.96 -12.58 1.96
C LEU A 23 5.55 -12.82 3.36
N SER A 24 5.89 -14.05 3.71
CA SER A 24 6.63 -14.37 4.92
C SER A 24 8.10 -14.00 4.70
N ASN A 25 8.44 -12.75 4.96
CA ASN A 25 9.83 -12.36 4.94
C ASN A 25 10.57 -12.91 6.17
N SER A 26 11.81 -13.32 5.95
CA SER A 26 12.72 -13.75 7.01
C SER A 26 13.09 -12.65 8.01
N ASP A 27 12.81 -11.39 7.67
CA ASP A 27 13.03 -10.25 8.56
C ASP A 27 11.79 -10.05 9.43
N GLU A 28 11.90 -10.30 10.72
CA GLU A 28 10.82 -10.15 11.71
C GLU A 28 10.16 -8.75 11.71
N GLU A 29 10.84 -7.75 11.15
CA GLU A 29 10.36 -6.37 11.06
C GLU A 29 9.33 -6.12 9.94
N ILE A 30 9.17 -7.07 8.98
CA ILE A 30 8.28 -6.90 7.83
C ILE A 30 7.14 -7.91 7.88
N ASN A 31 6.14 -7.64 8.71
CA ASN A 31 4.95 -8.50 8.78
C ASN A 31 3.85 -8.04 7.80
N LEU A 32 3.86 -8.59 6.59
CA LEU A 32 2.86 -8.32 5.55
C LEU A 32 1.81 -9.44 5.40
N GLN A 33 1.80 -10.43 6.29
CA GLN A 33 0.89 -11.58 6.23
C GLN A 33 -0.59 -11.20 6.38
N ARG A 34 -0.88 -9.97 6.81
CA ARG A 34 -2.25 -9.45 6.90
C ARG A 34 -2.89 -9.20 5.54
N TYR A 35 -2.07 -8.95 4.51
CA TYR A 35 -2.52 -8.86 3.13
C TYR A 35 -2.84 -10.26 2.61
N CYS A 36 -4.08 -10.67 2.73
CA CYS A 36 -4.49 -12.02 2.32
C CYS A 36 -5.89 -12.02 1.72
N PHE A 37 -6.07 -12.78 0.65
CA PHE A 37 -7.39 -13.09 0.16
C PHE A 37 -8.04 -14.16 1.02
N THR A 38 -9.34 -14.07 1.16
CA THR A 38 -10.11 -15.11 1.83
C THR A 38 -10.63 -16.12 0.81
N ASN A 39 -10.49 -17.40 1.15
CA ASN A 39 -11.01 -18.51 0.33
C ASN A 39 -12.50 -18.79 0.58
N LYS A 40 -13.21 -17.94 1.32
CA LYS A 40 -14.64 -18.11 1.55
C LYS A 40 -15.41 -17.71 0.29
N SER A 41 -16.44 -18.47 -0.04
CA SER A 41 -17.40 -18.07 -1.08
C SER A 41 -18.24 -16.90 -0.58
N PHE A 42 -18.40 -15.88 -1.39
CA PHE A 42 -19.22 -14.70 -1.12
C PHE A 42 -20.26 -14.50 -2.19
N ASP A 43 -21.38 -13.91 -1.80
CA ASP A 43 -22.28 -13.29 -2.76
C ASP A 43 -21.59 -12.02 -3.32
N THR A 44 -21.29 -12.07 -4.62
CA THR A 44 -20.60 -10.97 -5.31
C THR A 44 -21.40 -9.68 -5.26
N ILE A 45 -22.73 -9.76 -5.40
CA ILE A 45 -23.60 -8.58 -5.40
C ILE A 45 -23.64 -7.96 -4.02
N GLU A 46 -23.77 -8.77 -2.97
CA GLU A 46 -23.74 -8.30 -1.59
C GLU A 46 -22.39 -7.68 -1.24
N SER A 47 -21.29 -8.30 -1.66
CA SER A 47 -19.93 -7.77 -1.45
C SER A 47 -19.72 -6.41 -2.13
N ILE A 48 -20.21 -6.23 -3.35
CA ILE A 48 -20.16 -4.95 -4.07
C ILE A 48 -20.98 -3.90 -3.34
N LYS A 49 -22.20 -4.23 -2.91
CA LYS A 49 -23.06 -3.29 -2.15
C LYS A 49 -22.38 -2.87 -0.85
N LEU A 50 -21.77 -3.82 -0.14
CA LEU A 50 -21.03 -3.52 1.08
C LEU A 50 -19.83 -2.61 0.82
N ALA A 51 -19.05 -2.88 -0.22
CA ALA A 51 -17.93 -2.00 -0.61
C ALA A 51 -18.41 -0.58 -0.95
N TYR A 52 -19.53 -0.45 -1.66
CA TYR A 52 -20.13 0.86 -1.94
C TYR A 52 -20.63 1.57 -0.69
N SER A 53 -21.17 0.88 0.30
CA SER A 53 -21.65 1.47 1.55
C SER A 53 -20.53 2.11 2.39
N LEU A 54 -19.25 1.82 2.08
CA LEU A 54 -18.11 2.48 2.71
C LEU A 54 -18.10 4.00 2.44
N ILE A 55 -18.74 4.46 1.37
CA ILE A 55 -18.86 5.89 1.04
C ILE A 55 -19.64 6.63 2.13
N ASP A 56 -20.60 5.98 2.75
CA ASP A 56 -21.49 6.59 3.74
C ASP A 56 -20.95 6.49 5.18
N LEU A 57 -19.72 6.00 5.39
CA LEU A 57 -19.12 5.88 6.72
C LEU A 57 -18.73 7.21 7.34
N ALA A 58 -18.47 8.22 6.53
CA ALA A 58 -18.09 9.56 6.96
C ALA A 58 -18.50 10.57 5.88
N GLU A 59 -18.07 11.82 6.03
CA GLU A 59 -18.31 12.85 5.02
C GLU A 59 -17.70 12.44 3.66
N HIS A 60 -18.44 12.63 2.58
CA HIS A 60 -18.05 12.18 1.23
C HIS A 60 -16.72 12.80 0.75
N SER A 61 -16.41 14.01 1.20
CA SER A 61 -15.10 14.65 0.94
C SER A 61 -13.91 13.84 1.46
N ILE A 62 -14.12 12.94 2.43
CA ILE A 62 -13.11 12.05 3.02
C ILE A 62 -13.22 10.63 2.42
N THR A 63 -14.43 10.09 2.35
CA THR A 63 -14.63 8.68 1.96
C THR A 63 -14.46 8.44 0.46
N ILE A 64 -14.85 9.41 -0.40
CA ILE A 64 -14.66 9.27 -1.86
C ILE A 64 -13.17 9.17 -2.24
N PRO A 65 -12.26 10.03 -1.77
CA PRO A 65 -10.83 9.83 -2.02
C PRO A 65 -10.29 8.50 -1.50
N LEU A 66 -10.71 8.07 -0.29
CA LEU A 66 -10.26 6.80 0.28
C LEU A 66 -10.70 5.58 -0.52
N ILE A 67 -11.96 5.52 -0.93
CA ILE A 67 -12.45 4.42 -1.76
C ILE A 67 -11.82 4.46 -3.16
N SER A 68 -11.63 5.65 -3.71
CA SER A 68 -11.02 5.82 -5.03
C SER A 68 -9.59 5.30 -5.06
N ILE A 69 -8.75 5.65 -4.08
CA ILE A 69 -7.38 5.13 -4.02
C ILE A 69 -7.35 3.62 -3.76
N SER A 70 -8.30 3.08 -2.99
CA SER A 70 -8.41 1.65 -2.72
C SER A 70 -8.71 0.84 -3.99
N PHE A 71 -9.55 1.35 -4.88
CA PHE A 71 -9.81 0.70 -6.18
C PHE A 71 -8.78 1.03 -7.25
N LEU A 72 -8.09 2.16 -7.14
CA LEU A 72 -7.02 2.55 -8.05
C LEU A 72 -5.78 1.68 -7.86
N ALA A 73 -5.41 1.37 -6.61
CA ALA A 73 -4.19 0.64 -6.29
C ALA A 73 -4.07 -0.70 -7.06
N PRO A 74 -5.07 -1.59 -7.07
CA PRO A 74 -4.95 -2.89 -7.76
C PRO A 74 -4.87 -2.79 -9.29
N ILE A 75 -5.28 -1.69 -9.89
CA ILE A 75 -5.24 -1.50 -11.34
C ILE A 75 -4.13 -0.55 -11.81
N TYR A 76 -3.33 -0.04 -10.85
CA TYR A 76 -2.35 0.99 -11.15
C TYR A 76 -1.30 0.55 -12.18
N SER A 77 -0.78 -0.66 -12.07
CA SER A 77 0.18 -1.20 -13.05
C SER A 77 -0.40 -1.29 -14.47
N LEU A 78 -1.71 -1.51 -14.62
CA LEU A 78 -2.38 -1.47 -15.93
C LEU A 78 -2.42 -0.05 -16.48
N LEU A 79 -2.85 0.90 -15.66
CA LEU A 79 -2.93 2.32 -16.05
C LEU A 79 -1.55 2.84 -16.45
N LYS A 80 -0.52 2.46 -15.71
CA LYS A 80 0.87 2.82 -16.02
C LYS A 80 1.31 2.31 -17.38
N LYS A 81 0.95 1.09 -17.78
CA LYS A 81 1.25 0.55 -19.13
C LYS A 81 0.59 1.35 -20.25
N GLU A 82 -0.56 1.95 -19.97
CA GLU A 82 -1.28 2.83 -20.89
C GLU A 82 -0.82 4.30 -20.81
N GLY A 83 0.26 4.58 -20.05
CA GLY A 83 0.81 5.93 -19.89
C GLY A 83 0.03 6.82 -18.92
N ILE A 84 -0.94 6.27 -18.18
CA ILE A 84 -1.71 6.99 -17.16
C ILE A 84 -0.98 6.87 -15.83
N LEU A 85 -0.48 7.99 -15.35
CA LEU A 85 0.33 8.06 -14.14
C LEU A 85 -0.49 8.70 -13.01
N ALA A 86 -0.58 7.98 -11.89
CA ALA A 86 -1.25 8.46 -10.68
C ALA A 86 -0.20 8.57 -9.55
N ASP A 87 0.69 9.55 -9.69
CA ASP A 87 1.82 9.78 -8.80
C ASP A 87 1.41 10.73 -7.69
N PHE A 88 0.76 10.21 -6.67
CA PHE A 88 0.33 11.00 -5.51
C PHE A 88 0.29 10.18 -4.22
N VAL A 89 0.31 10.88 -3.11
CA VAL A 89 0.07 10.34 -1.77
C VAL A 89 -1.20 10.98 -1.22
N LEU A 90 -2.15 10.18 -0.75
CA LEU A 90 -3.33 10.69 -0.06
C LEU A 90 -2.98 10.91 1.41
N TYR A 91 -3.06 12.16 1.86
CA TYR A 91 -2.82 12.51 3.25
C TYR A 91 -4.12 12.78 3.99
N VAL A 92 -4.38 12.00 5.05
CA VAL A 92 -5.58 12.12 5.88
C VAL A 92 -5.25 12.88 7.16
N GLN A 93 -5.65 14.15 7.23
CA GLN A 93 -5.42 15.03 8.36
C GLN A 93 -6.67 15.21 9.22
N GLY A 94 -6.49 15.42 10.51
CA GLY A 94 -7.56 15.77 11.45
C GLY A 94 -7.06 15.70 12.90
N MET A 95 -7.83 16.22 13.84
CA MET A 95 -7.50 16.21 15.26
C MET A 95 -7.34 14.79 15.81
N THR A 96 -6.60 14.66 16.90
CA THR A 96 -6.50 13.39 17.63
C THR A 96 -7.88 12.98 18.17
N GLY A 97 -8.20 11.69 18.08
CA GLY A 97 -9.48 11.15 18.59
C GLY A 97 -10.65 11.13 17.59
N VAL A 98 -10.52 11.74 16.40
CA VAL A 98 -11.57 11.71 15.36
C VAL A 98 -11.63 10.40 14.55
N ARG A 99 -11.00 9.33 15.04
CA ARG A 99 -11.03 7.98 14.46
C ARG A 99 -10.46 7.85 13.04
N LYS A 100 -9.49 8.70 12.65
CA LYS A 100 -8.83 8.60 11.33
C LYS A 100 -8.29 7.20 11.04
N SER A 101 -7.46 6.67 11.96
CA SER A 101 -6.85 5.34 11.79
C SER A 101 -7.92 4.24 11.70
N SER A 102 -9.01 4.32 12.47
CA SER A 102 -10.11 3.35 12.35
C SER A 102 -10.78 3.42 10.99
N LEU A 103 -11.03 4.61 10.46
CA LEU A 103 -11.60 4.79 9.13
C LEU A 103 -10.65 4.26 8.05
N THR A 104 -9.38 4.64 8.10
CA THR A 104 -8.36 4.16 7.13
C THR A 104 -8.23 2.64 7.16
N ALA A 105 -8.27 2.01 8.35
CA ALA A 105 -8.22 0.57 8.49
C ALA A 105 -9.39 -0.15 7.81
N VAL A 106 -10.58 0.43 7.81
CA VAL A 106 -11.74 -0.13 7.08
C VAL A 106 -11.48 -0.19 5.59
N PHE A 107 -10.93 0.87 4.97
CA PHE A 107 -10.59 0.86 3.55
C PHE A 107 -9.40 -0.08 3.25
N LEU A 108 -8.40 -0.14 4.13
CA LEU A 108 -7.29 -1.09 4.00
C LEU A 108 -7.76 -2.55 4.12
N SER A 109 -8.87 -2.79 4.84
CA SER A 109 -9.45 -4.13 5.01
C SER A 109 -10.01 -4.73 3.71
N LEU A 110 -10.11 -3.97 2.63
CA LEU A 110 -10.35 -4.50 1.28
C LEU A 110 -9.17 -5.40 0.80
N PHE A 111 -8.00 -5.29 1.40
CA PHE A 111 -6.80 -6.05 1.06
C PHE A 111 -6.42 -7.13 2.07
N GLY A 112 -7.16 -7.25 3.18
CA GLY A 112 -6.85 -8.24 4.21
C GLY A 112 -7.43 -7.92 5.58
N LYS A 113 -6.81 -8.43 6.63
CA LYS A 113 -7.26 -8.21 8.01
C LYS A 113 -6.52 -7.06 8.67
N PHE A 114 -7.14 -5.89 8.72
CA PHE A 114 -6.56 -4.70 9.34
C PHE A 114 -7.48 -4.09 10.38
N ASP A 115 -6.90 -3.54 11.41
CA ASP A 115 -7.51 -2.69 12.41
C ASP A 115 -6.63 -1.44 12.64
N ARG A 116 -7.08 -0.53 13.47
CA ARG A 116 -6.39 0.74 13.73
C ARG A 116 -4.99 0.59 14.33
N ASP A 117 -4.66 -0.58 14.87
CA ASP A 117 -3.41 -0.85 15.59
C ASP A 117 -2.49 -1.79 14.76
N SER A 118 -2.86 -2.11 13.51
CA SER A 118 -2.19 -3.12 12.68
C SER A 118 -1.83 -2.65 11.26
N PHE A 119 -1.46 -1.40 11.09
CA PHE A 119 -1.00 -0.88 9.81
C PHE A 119 0.33 -1.48 9.37
N PRO A 120 0.57 -1.57 8.05
CA PRO A 120 1.80 -2.14 7.50
C PRO A 120 3.03 -1.32 7.84
N SER A 121 2.88 0.00 7.96
CA SER A 121 3.99 0.93 8.24
C SER A 121 3.56 2.05 9.17
N THR A 122 4.53 2.59 9.90
CA THR A 122 4.37 3.76 10.76
C THR A 122 5.52 4.74 10.53
N PHE A 123 5.36 6.00 10.92
CA PHE A 123 6.45 6.97 10.91
C PHE A 123 7.56 6.68 11.94
N ARG A 124 7.41 5.63 12.75
CA ARG A 124 8.48 5.10 13.61
C ARG A 124 9.42 4.16 12.86
N ASP A 125 8.96 3.61 11.74
CA ASP A 125 9.81 2.79 10.86
C ASP A 125 10.87 3.66 10.21
N THR A 126 12.02 3.06 9.88
CA THR A 126 13.00 3.76 9.05
C THR A 126 12.50 3.87 7.61
N LEU A 127 12.91 4.92 6.90
CA LEU A 127 12.53 5.08 5.49
C LEU A 127 12.90 3.85 4.64
N ASN A 128 13.97 3.12 4.99
CA ASN A 128 14.34 1.90 4.29
C ASN A 128 13.33 0.78 4.42
N VAL A 129 12.80 0.61 5.62
CA VAL A 129 11.76 -0.39 5.89
C VAL A 129 10.48 -0.02 5.15
N ILE A 130 10.10 1.26 5.16
CA ILE A 130 8.94 1.76 4.43
C ILE A 130 9.13 1.54 2.92
N GLU A 131 10.31 1.84 2.37
CA GLU A 131 10.65 1.63 0.96
C GLU A 131 10.57 0.15 0.56
N GLN A 132 11.12 -0.74 1.39
CA GLN A 132 11.06 -2.19 1.17
C GLN A 132 9.62 -2.72 1.20
N LYS A 133 8.83 -2.32 2.20
CA LYS A 133 7.40 -2.68 2.30
C LYS A 133 6.61 -2.15 1.09
N SER A 134 6.84 -0.90 0.69
CA SER A 134 6.17 -0.30 -0.47
C SER A 134 6.49 -1.03 -1.78
N PHE A 135 7.72 -1.51 -1.94
CA PHE A 135 8.10 -2.31 -3.09
C PHE A 135 7.38 -3.66 -3.12
N ILE A 136 7.28 -4.34 -1.98
CA ILE A 136 6.57 -5.62 -1.85
C ILE A 136 5.07 -5.44 -2.08
N LEU A 137 4.50 -4.34 -1.57
CA LEU A 137 3.07 -4.01 -1.65
C LEU A 137 2.67 -3.35 -2.98
N LYS A 138 3.37 -3.66 -4.06
CA LYS A 138 3.00 -3.19 -5.39
C LYS A 138 1.56 -3.59 -5.73
N ASP A 139 0.80 -2.67 -6.32
CA ASP A 139 -0.62 -2.84 -6.69
C ASP A 139 -1.56 -3.15 -5.51
N THR A 140 -1.15 -2.74 -4.30
CA THR A 140 -2.02 -2.76 -3.11
C THR A 140 -1.96 -1.40 -2.40
N LEU A 141 -2.93 -1.16 -1.54
CA LEU A 141 -2.93 0.04 -0.72
C LEU A 141 -1.90 -0.10 0.41
N ASN A 142 -0.91 0.78 0.46
CA ASN A 142 0.02 0.90 1.58
C ASN A 142 -0.37 2.09 2.45
N VAL A 143 -0.33 1.91 3.77
CA VAL A 143 -0.65 2.96 4.76
C VAL A 143 0.54 3.14 5.69
N VAL A 144 0.95 4.40 5.87
CA VAL A 144 1.95 4.80 6.86
C VAL A 144 1.24 5.67 7.91
N ASP A 145 1.11 5.18 9.14
CA ASP A 145 0.36 5.83 10.22
C ASP A 145 1.28 6.54 11.22
N ASP A 146 0.67 7.29 12.11
CA ASP A 146 1.27 7.92 13.31
C ASP A 146 2.27 9.05 12.99
N PHE A 147 1.96 9.91 11.98
CA PHE A 147 2.72 11.13 11.72
C PHE A 147 2.54 12.15 12.85
N LYS A 148 3.58 12.40 13.63
CA LYS A 148 3.59 13.32 14.80
C LYS A 148 4.82 14.21 14.80
N PRO A 149 4.92 15.17 13.88
CA PRO A 149 6.13 16.00 13.69
C PRO A 149 6.52 16.78 14.94
N GLU A 150 5.59 17.03 15.86
CA GLU A 150 5.85 17.75 17.10
C GLU A 150 6.85 17.04 18.03
N GLN A 151 6.92 15.70 17.94
CA GLN A 151 7.79 14.89 18.81
C GLN A 151 9.21 14.72 18.24
N ASN A 152 9.36 14.62 16.93
CA ASN A 152 10.64 14.46 16.25
C ASN A 152 10.59 15.02 14.81
N MET A 153 10.40 16.33 14.72
CA MET A 153 10.11 17.04 13.48
C MET A 153 11.10 16.73 12.35
N LYS A 154 12.41 16.75 12.61
CA LYS A 154 13.42 16.56 11.56
C LYS A 154 13.37 15.16 10.95
N ASN A 155 13.19 14.13 11.77
CA ASN A 155 13.17 12.75 11.30
C ASN A 155 11.87 12.44 10.55
N GLU A 156 10.73 12.86 11.10
CA GLU A 156 9.43 12.58 10.48
C GLU A 156 9.24 13.34 9.16
N ILE A 157 9.71 14.58 9.08
CA ILE A 157 9.72 15.33 7.81
C ILE A 157 10.63 14.64 6.80
N ALA A 158 11.82 14.19 7.19
CA ALA A 158 12.72 13.48 6.27
C ALA A 158 12.13 12.16 5.76
N ILE A 159 11.37 11.45 6.60
CA ILE A 159 10.63 10.25 6.19
C ILE A 159 9.51 10.63 5.21
N LEU A 160 8.72 11.66 5.52
CA LEU A 160 7.65 12.15 4.64
C LEU A 160 8.19 12.59 3.28
N GLU A 161 9.26 13.39 3.24
CA GLU A 161 9.92 13.78 2.00
C GLU A 161 10.39 12.57 1.19
N GLY A 162 10.94 11.56 1.87
CA GLY A 162 11.33 10.30 1.23
C GLY A 162 10.16 9.53 0.63
N ILE A 163 9.01 9.48 1.33
CA ILE A 163 7.78 8.86 0.83
C ILE A 163 7.26 9.64 -0.39
N LEU A 164 7.22 10.97 -0.31
CA LEU A 164 6.77 11.82 -1.42
C LEU A 164 7.67 11.66 -2.65
N ALA A 165 8.99 11.62 -2.47
CA ALA A 165 9.93 11.38 -3.58
C ALA A 165 9.75 9.99 -4.20
N MET A 166 9.50 8.96 -3.39
CA MET A 166 9.31 7.58 -3.86
C MET A 166 8.02 7.45 -4.70
N TYR A 167 6.92 8.02 -4.25
CA TYR A 167 5.62 7.89 -4.91
C TYR A 167 5.34 8.99 -5.95
N GLY A 168 5.88 10.20 -5.75
CA GLY A 168 5.68 11.34 -6.65
C GLY A 168 6.71 11.38 -7.77
N ASP A 169 8.00 11.34 -7.41
CA ASP A 169 9.09 11.48 -8.38
C ASP A 169 9.59 10.13 -8.91
N ARG A 170 9.12 9.00 -8.36
CA ARG A 170 9.57 7.63 -8.66
C ARG A 170 11.07 7.42 -8.49
N VAL A 171 11.70 8.19 -7.65
CA VAL A 171 13.12 8.13 -7.37
C VAL A 171 13.36 7.28 -6.14
N GLY A 172 13.78 6.02 -6.35
CA GLY A 172 14.33 5.20 -5.26
C GLY A 172 15.72 5.72 -4.85
N ARG A 173 16.08 5.57 -3.57
CA ARG A 173 17.40 5.97 -3.09
C ARG A 173 18.48 4.99 -3.58
N GLY A 174 19.41 5.46 -4.39
CA GLY A 174 20.64 4.75 -4.69
C GLY A 174 21.48 4.55 -3.43
N ARG A 175 21.89 3.32 -3.13
CA ARG A 175 22.74 2.98 -1.98
C ARG A 175 23.88 2.09 -2.39
N MET A 176 25.04 2.30 -1.78
CA MET A 176 26.16 1.38 -1.86
C MET A 176 26.08 0.34 -0.74
N ASN A 177 26.31 -0.91 -1.07
CA ASN A 177 26.54 -1.96 -0.11
C ASN A 177 27.88 -1.76 0.58
N LYS A 178 28.13 -2.45 1.71
CA LYS A 178 29.43 -2.42 2.40
C LYS A 178 30.59 -2.90 1.53
N ASP A 179 30.33 -3.63 0.48
CA ASP A 179 31.29 -4.14 -0.52
C ASP A 179 31.56 -3.14 -1.67
N GLY A 180 31.00 -1.93 -1.60
CA GLY A 180 31.22 -0.88 -2.60
C GLY A 180 30.37 -1.02 -3.87
N GLN A 181 29.49 -2.04 -3.95
CA GLN A 181 28.56 -2.17 -5.08
C GLN A 181 27.30 -1.35 -4.82
N THR A 182 26.81 -0.71 -5.86
CA THR A 182 25.52 0.00 -5.77
C THR A 182 24.40 -1.01 -5.56
N ARG A 183 23.66 -0.91 -4.44
CA ARG A 183 22.41 -1.65 -4.31
C ARG A 183 21.54 -1.30 -5.51
N LYS A 184 20.96 -2.32 -6.15
CA LYS A 184 19.93 -2.09 -7.15
C LYS A 184 18.88 -1.17 -6.52
N VAL A 185 18.63 -0.05 -7.16
CA VAL A 185 17.54 0.86 -6.80
C VAL A 185 16.28 0.03 -6.95
N LEU A 186 15.52 -0.14 -5.87
CA LEU A 186 14.20 -0.75 -5.92
C LEU A 186 13.24 0.24 -6.58
N ILE A 187 13.49 0.56 -7.85
CA ILE A 187 12.52 1.24 -8.68
C ILE A 187 11.50 0.17 -9.08
N GLN A 188 10.23 0.52 -9.08
CA GLN A 188 9.20 -0.25 -9.78
C GLN A 188 9.50 -0.24 -11.28
N GLN A 189 10.62 -0.80 -11.69
CA GLN A 189 10.96 -0.94 -13.09
C GLN A 189 10.45 -2.29 -13.59
N GLU A 190 9.74 -2.17 -14.67
CA GLU A 190 9.28 -3.21 -15.54
C GLU A 190 10.39 -4.21 -15.84
N ASP A 191 10.17 -5.46 -15.47
CA ASP A 191 10.77 -6.59 -16.13
C ASP A 191 9.66 -7.61 -16.38
N PHE A 192 8.82 -7.32 -17.35
CA PHE A 192 8.07 -8.33 -18.08
C PHE A 192 8.04 -7.90 -19.55
N ALA A 193 9.08 -8.34 -20.27
CA ALA A 193 9.04 -8.46 -21.72
C ALA A 193 8.12 -9.63 -22.10
#